data_fedcb65d95ae1eca834a12461e4ad9be
#
_entry.id   fedcb65d95ae1eca834a12461e4ad9be
#
_cell.length_a   1.000
_cell.length_b   1.000
_cell.length_c   1.000
_cell.angle_alpha   90.00
_cell.angle_beta   90.00
_cell.angle_gamma   90.00
#
_symmetry.space_group_name_H-M   'P 1'
#
loop_
_entity.id
_entity.type
_entity.pdbx_description
1 polymer ?
#
loop_
_entity_poly.entity_id
_entity_poly.type
_entity_poly.pdbx_seq_one_letter_code
_entity_poly.pdbx_strand_id
1 'polypeptide(L)'
;MKTPATKPAAIAASTALLLLPVTGCGSAEAGSGSTVTVTVGYQSKTINTVTAGTLLRSLGSFEKQLDALGDGTTYKVDWQDYATGAPITAQMTAGKIDIGSMGDFPLLINAARGKQLGRPTHLVSVTGYNLRGGLNTIVTAPGSDLASVEDLDGKKVSTSVGSAADGTLVRALQRAGIDPDKGIEKLNQQPAVGASALTAGSADALSQFVAWPGLLAYQGKAKALYDGALLDLPTFHGVTAREDFAKKRPAVLEAFLKAQAEATAYLDAHPVAAAEKVAGATGLPAEVVYLYNGAHGIATFDPAVKPRLVAALKEDVSVLKAAKLTGDVDVDAFVDDRYVKKALGPSYAKQLAAAPPPAASEVWPKGAGGTRSFGTPAELLAYVARHEDGIRAAYVPDATTGTLWFADRAVWVADGRSLLPFVAPATARAYLGSHGGARVVTYAEALGRAS
;
A
#
# COMPACT_ATOMS: atom_id res chain seq x y z
N MET A 1 26.60 63.15 -21.06
CA MET A 1 26.23 64.11 -19.98
C MET A 1 26.32 63.39 -18.67
N LYS A 2 26.98 64.03 -17.71
CA LYS A 2 27.60 63.53 -16.48
C LYS A 2 26.57 63.08 -15.44
N THR A 3 26.85 61.94 -14.79
CA THR A 3 26.34 61.52 -13.48
C THR A 3 26.62 62.50 -12.36
N PRO A 4 25.91 62.51 -11.22
CA PRO A 4 26.65 62.39 -9.99
C PRO A 4 26.15 61.32 -9.01
N ALA A 5 27.15 60.78 -8.32
CA ALA A 5 27.04 59.81 -7.22
C ALA A 5 26.70 60.53 -5.90
N THR A 6 25.89 59.90 -5.07
CA THR A 6 25.72 60.27 -3.64
C THR A 6 26.14 59.14 -2.72
N LYS A 7 26.98 59.47 -1.75
CA LYS A 7 27.53 58.60 -0.69
C LYS A 7 26.53 58.39 0.43
N PRO A 8 26.58 57.24 1.18
CA PRO A 8 25.77 57.05 2.39
C PRO A 8 26.45 57.65 3.65
N ALA A 9 25.65 58.23 4.50
CA ALA A 9 26.03 58.72 5.81
C ALA A 9 25.93 57.60 6.87
N ALA A 10 27.00 57.48 7.67
CA ALA A 10 27.02 56.57 8.84
C ALA A 10 26.41 57.26 10.04
N ILE A 11 25.46 56.60 10.69
CA ILE A 11 24.91 57.02 12.01
C ILE A 11 25.44 56.01 13.03
N ALA A 12 26.26 56.54 13.97
CA ALA A 12 26.73 55.83 15.14
C ALA A 12 25.67 55.97 16.26
N ALA A 13 25.13 54.85 16.76
CA ALA A 13 24.27 54.80 17.91
C ALA A 13 25.02 54.22 19.10
N SER A 14 25.18 55.03 20.13
CA SER A 14 25.82 54.70 21.43
C SER A 14 24.90 53.87 22.30
N THR A 15 25.34 52.70 22.72
CA THR A 15 24.61 51.80 23.63
C THR A 15 24.99 52.09 25.07
N ALA A 16 24.05 52.57 25.88
CA ALA A 16 24.19 52.69 27.32
C ALA A 16 23.80 51.39 27.99
N LEU A 17 24.75 50.80 28.74
CA LEU A 17 24.56 49.59 29.54
C LEU A 17 23.94 49.95 30.90
N LEU A 18 22.71 49.56 31.16
CA LEU A 18 22.07 49.63 32.49
C LEU A 18 22.18 48.25 33.16
N LEU A 19 23.02 48.16 34.19
CA LEU A 19 23.10 47.03 35.10
C LEU A 19 22.00 47.15 36.19
N LEU A 20 21.05 46.20 36.17
CA LEU A 20 20.11 46.00 37.28
C LEU A 20 20.50 44.74 38.07
N PRO A 21 20.46 44.74 39.40
CA PRO A 21 20.77 43.57 40.21
C PRO A 21 19.58 42.60 40.19
N VAL A 22 19.86 41.35 39.86
CA VAL A 22 18.89 40.25 39.95
C VAL A 22 18.93 39.72 41.39
N THR A 23 17.90 40.04 42.15
CA THR A 23 17.61 39.35 43.42
C THR A 23 16.98 37.99 43.11
N GLY A 24 17.66 36.91 43.49
CA GLY A 24 17.18 35.55 43.36
C GLY A 24 15.95 35.29 44.24
N CYS A 25 14.86 34.85 43.60
CA CYS A 25 13.84 34.04 44.25
C CYS A 25 13.93 32.65 43.69
N GLY A 26 14.21 31.68 44.56
CA GLY A 26 14.20 30.28 44.21
C GLY A 26 12.82 29.86 43.73
N SER A 27 12.70 29.54 42.46
CA SER A 27 11.58 28.82 41.90
C SER A 27 11.95 27.35 41.80
N ALA A 28 11.11 26.53 42.41
CA ALA A 28 11.16 25.10 42.34
C ALA A 28 11.41 24.68 40.88
N GLU A 29 12.37 23.82 40.67
CA GLU A 29 12.55 23.10 39.41
C GLU A 29 11.28 22.27 39.12
N ALA A 30 10.36 22.85 38.36
CA ALA A 30 9.41 22.05 37.59
C ALA A 30 10.27 21.27 36.61
N GLY A 31 10.37 19.97 36.81
CA GLY A 31 11.15 19.08 35.97
C GLY A 31 10.84 19.34 34.48
N SER A 32 11.82 19.85 33.74
CA SER A 32 11.72 20.00 32.30
C SER A 32 11.75 18.61 31.67
N GLY A 33 10.60 17.96 31.62
CA GLY A 33 10.44 16.70 30.90
C GLY A 33 10.97 16.88 29.47
N SER A 34 11.94 16.07 29.08
CA SER A 34 12.48 16.14 27.70
C SER A 34 11.39 15.83 26.69
N THR A 35 11.17 16.75 25.74
CA THR A 35 10.27 16.48 24.62
C THR A 35 11.04 15.77 23.50
N VAL A 36 10.48 14.65 23.02
CA VAL A 36 11.03 13.86 21.93
C VAL A 36 10.03 13.81 20.78
N THR A 37 10.45 14.26 19.62
CA THR A 37 9.65 14.07 18.40
C THR A 37 10.04 12.76 17.72
N VAL A 38 9.03 11.95 17.38
CA VAL A 38 9.16 10.72 16.57
C VAL A 38 8.50 10.98 15.23
N THR A 39 9.27 10.90 14.15
CA THR A 39 8.76 11.18 12.81
C THR A 39 8.43 9.89 12.07
N VAL A 40 7.17 9.76 11.64
CA VAL A 40 6.65 8.58 10.93
C VAL A 40 6.25 8.95 9.51
N GLY A 41 6.92 8.34 8.52
CA GLY A 41 6.57 8.47 7.10
C GLY A 41 5.61 7.36 6.67
N TYR A 42 4.48 7.72 6.09
CA TYR A 42 3.47 6.76 5.63
C TYR A 42 2.85 7.19 4.28
N GLN A 43 1.97 6.35 3.73
CA GLN A 43 1.33 6.56 2.44
C GLN A 43 -0.19 6.39 2.60
N SER A 44 -0.94 7.48 2.77
CA SER A 44 -2.38 7.43 3.08
C SER A 44 -3.21 6.70 2.01
N LYS A 45 -2.86 6.88 0.73
CA LYS A 45 -3.58 6.27 -0.41
C LYS A 45 -3.06 4.89 -0.81
N THR A 46 -1.99 4.40 -0.17
CA THR A 46 -1.51 3.03 -0.33
C THR A 46 -2.05 2.21 0.83
N ILE A 47 -3.32 1.81 0.70
CA ILE A 47 -4.13 1.34 1.84
C ILE A 47 -3.74 -0.02 2.41
N ASN A 48 -2.81 -0.76 1.83
CA ASN A 48 -2.20 -1.92 2.48
C ASN A 48 -1.13 -1.57 3.53
N THR A 49 -0.87 -0.26 3.76
CA THR A 49 -0.03 0.22 4.87
C THR A 49 -0.83 0.76 6.05
N VAL A 50 -2.16 0.67 6.02
CA VAL A 50 -3.04 1.37 6.99
C VAL A 50 -2.75 1.03 8.45
N THR A 51 -2.34 -0.21 8.73
CA THR A 51 -2.03 -0.68 10.09
C THR A 51 -0.72 -0.12 10.66
N ALA A 52 0.12 0.52 9.82
CA ALA A 52 1.30 1.27 10.21
C ALA A 52 1.23 2.75 9.78
N GLY A 53 0.05 3.22 9.42
CA GLY A 53 -0.18 4.58 8.92
C GLY A 53 -1.59 5.07 9.24
N THR A 54 -2.44 5.20 8.22
CA THR A 54 -3.74 5.89 8.30
C THR A 54 -4.66 5.37 9.40
N LEU A 55 -4.87 4.05 9.49
CA LEU A 55 -5.75 3.47 10.50
C LEU A 55 -5.13 3.61 11.91
N LEU A 56 -3.85 3.26 12.06
CA LEU A 56 -3.12 3.38 13.32
C LEU A 56 -3.19 4.81 13.86
N ARG A 57 -2.89 5.79 13.00
CA ARG A 57 -3.00 7.22 13.32
C ARG A 57 -4.42 7.62 13.71
N SER A 58 -5.43 7.16 12.96
CA SER A 58 -6.85 7.48 13.23
C SER A 58 -7.37 6.89 14.53
N LEU A 59 -6.75 5.80 15.02
CA LEU A 59 -7.05 5.19 16.31
C LEU A 59 -6.31 5.87 17.48
N GLY A 60 -5.25 6.65 17.19
CA GLY A 60 -4.38 7.24 18.20
C GLY A 60 -3.61 6.19 19.01
N SER A 61 -3.42 4.99 18.42
CA SER A 61 -2.84 3.85 19.14
C SER A 61 -1.37 4.08 19.47
N PHE A 62 -0.61 4.74 18.61
CA PHE A 62 0.81 4.97 18.86
C PHE A 62 1.03 5.96 19.98
N GLU A 63 0.30 7.06 19.99
CA GLU A 63 0.34 8.07 21.05
C GLU A 63 0.00 7.44 22.41
N LYS A 64 -1.04 6.60 22.48
CA LYS A 64 -1.41 5.85 23.68
C LYS A 64 -0.30 4.91 24.17
N GLN A 65 0.36 4.19 23.24
CA GLN A 65 1.48 3.31 23.59
C GLN A 65 2.71 4.09 24.07
N LEU A 66 2.94 5.30 23.54
CA LEU A 66 4.01 6.19 23.99
C LEU A 66 3.74 6.71 25.41
N ASP A 67 2.51 7.16 25.69
CA ASP A 67 2.11 7.59 27.03
C ASP A 67 2.25 6.47 28.06
N ALA A 68 1.97 5.22 27.65
CA ALA A 68 2.11 4.05 28.50
C ALA A 68 3.56 3.67 28.85
N LEU A 69 4.58 4.27 28.21
CA LEU A 69 5.98 4.03 28.58
C LEU A 69 6.30 4.57 29.98
N GLY A 70 5.66 5.68 30.40
CA GLY A 70 5.77 6.21 31.76
C GLY A 70 7.20 6.60 32.15
N ASP A 71 8.07 6.90 31.19
CA ASP A 71 9.50 7.18 31.41
C ASP A 71 9.83 8.65 31.69
N GLY A 72 8.80 9.48 31.91
CA GLY A 72 8.93 10.91 32.16
C GLY A 72 9.24 11.75 30.92
N THR A 73 9.27 11.13 29.71
CA THR A 73 9.49 11.83 28.45
C THR A 73 8.15 12.21 27.83
N THR A 74 8.02 13.44 27.35
CA THR A 74 6.89 13.86 26.51
C THR A 74 7.18 13.52 25.08
N TYR A 75 6.38 12.61 24.50
CA TYR A 75 6.52 12.24 23.10
C TYR A 75 5.56 13.05 22.21
N LYS A 76 6.05 13.46 21.03
CA LYS A 76 5.25 14.04 19.94
C LYS A 76 5.45 13.19 18.70
N VAL A 77 4.35 12.80 18.02
CA VAL A 77 4.42 12.09 16.76
C VAL A 77 4.21 13.08 15.61
N ASP A 78 5.19 13.15 14.71
CA ASP A 78 5.11 13.88 13.44
C ASP A 78 4.79 12.91 12.33
N TRP A 79 3.53 12.92 11.86
CA TRP A 79 3.03 12.06 10.79
C TRP A 79 3.19 12.73 9.43
N GLN A 80 4.04 12.16 8.57
CA GLN A 80 4.32 12.70 7.23
C GLN A 80 3.76 11.79 6.15
N ASP A 81 2.80 12.30 5.37
CA ASP A 81 2.12 11.57 4.29
C ASP A 81 2.82 11.77 2.94
N TYR A 82 3.03 10.68 2.22
CA TYR A 82 3.71 10.65 0.92
C TYR A 82 2.92 9.82 -0.10
N ALA A 83 3.05 10.17 -1.38
CA ALA A 83 2.37 9.45 -2.46
C ALA A 83 3.03 8.09 -2.78
N THR A 84 4.35 7.94 -2.52
CA THR A 84 5.15 6.73 -2.82
C THR A 84 6.26 6.54 -1.79
N GLY A 85 6.94 5.38 -1.83
CA GLY A 85 8.07 5.09 -0.93
C GLY A 85 9.37 5.85 -1.21
N ALA A 86 9.57 6.37 -2.42
CA ALA A 86 10.82 7.04 -2.79
C ALA A 86 11.09 8.31 -1.96
N PRO A 87 10.13 9.23 -1.73
CA PRO A 87 10.33 10.36 -0.82
C PRO A 87 10.59 9.92 0.62
N ILE A 88 9.92 8.86 1.11
CA ILE A 88 10.18 8.32 2.46
C ILE A 88 11.64 7.88 2.57
N THR A 89 12.13 7.13 1.57
CA THR A 89 13.55 6.71 1.49
C THR A 89 14.49 7.91 1.55
N ALA A 90 14.22 8.97 0.78
CA ALA A 90 15.05 10.18 0.77
C ALA A 90 15.07 10.87 2.15
N GLN A 91 13.94 10.97 2.83
CA GLN A 91 13.86 11.59 4.15
C GLN A 91 14.48 10.71 5.26
N MET A 92 14.34 9.37 5.19
CA MET A 92 15.00 8.46 6.12
C MET A 92 16.51 8.55 6.01
N THR A 93 17.06 8.52 4.78
CA THR A 93 18.51 8.65 4.54
C THR A 93 19.05 10.04 4.87
N ALA A 94 18.19 11.08 4.85
CA ALA A 94 18.51 12.40 5.37
C ALA A 94 18.41 12.50 6.92
N GLY A 95 17.94 11.44 7.61
CA GLY A 95 17.76 11.43 9.06
C GLY A 95 16.55 12.19 9.57
N LYS A 96 15.57 12.48 8.69
CA LYS A 96 14.37 13.26 9.02
C LYS A 96 13.13 12.40 9.34
N ILE A 97 13.11 11.14 8.93
CA ILE A 97 12.09 10.16 9.29
C ILE A 97 12.75 9.04 10.09
N ASP A 98 12.13 8.63 11.17
CA ASP A 98 12.61 7.58 12.07
C ASP A 98 12.06 6.21 11.68
N ILE A 99 10.74 6.16 11.40
CA ILE A 99 10.00 4.96 11.01
C ILE A 99 9.28 5.26 9.71
N GLY A 100 9.39 4.35 8.72
CA GLY A 100 8.71 4.49 7.42
C GLY A 100 7.96 3.23 7.04
N SER A 101 6.84 3.35 6.33
CA SER A 101 6.14 2.20 5.73
C SER A 101 6.08 2.33 4.22
N MET A 102 6.47 1.25 3.50
CA MET A 102 6.57 1.26 2.05
C MET A 102 6.52 -0.16 1.47
N GLY A 103 6.36 -0.27 0.16
CA GLY A 103 6.35 -1.55 -0.56
C GLY A 103 7.71 -2.23 -0.62
N ASP A 104 7.72 -3.50 -1.02
CA ASP A 104 8.88 -4.38 -1.14
C ASP A 104 10.04 -3.76 -1.94
N PHE A 105 9.80 -3.27 -3.15
CA PHE A 105 10.83 -2.61 -3.98
C PHE A 105 11.41 -1.36 -3.32
N PRO A 106 10.60 -0.38 -2.85
CA PRO A 106 11.10 0.75 -2.07
C PRO A 106 11.86 0.35 -0.79
N LEU A 107 11.48 -0.73 -0.11
CA LEU A 107 12.20 -1.25 1.06
C LEU A 107 13.64 -1.64 0.70
N LEU A 108 13.84 -2.35 -0.42
CA LEU A 108 15.17 -2.74 -0.90
C LEU A 108 16.01 -1.54 -1.33
N ILE A 109 15.40 -0.57 -2.03
CA ILE A 109 16.06 0.68 -2.40
C ILE A 109 16.46 1.46 -1.16
N ASN A 110 15.58 1.50 -0.13
CA ASN A 110 15.86 2.13 1.14
C ASN A 110 17.03 1.46 1.87
N ALA A 111 17.05 0.13 1.94
CA ALA A 111 18.15 -0.64 2.53
C ALA A 111 19.50 -0.34 1.86
N ALA A 112 19.53 -0.39 0.51
CA ALA A 112 20.75 -0.14 -0.26
C ALA A 112 21.27 1.30 -0.05
N ARG A 113 20.39 2.30 -0.18
CA ARG A 113 20.74 3.69 -0.01
C ARG A 113 21.14 4.04 1.43
N GLY A 114 20.43 3.49 2.41
CA GLY A 114 20.76 3.66 3.82
C GLY A 114 22.17 3.14 4.13
N LYS A 115 22.48 1.95 3.64
CA LYS A 115 23.83 1.36 3.78
C LYS A 115 24.90 2.22 3.10
N GLN A 116 24.66 2.65 1.86
CA GLN A 116 25.60 3.48 1.08
C GLN A 116 25.90 4.82 1.75
N LEU A 117 24.91 5.41 2.41
CA LEU A 117 25.03 6.73 3.05
C LEU A 117 25.41 6.66 4.55
N GLY A 118 25.75 5.47 5.07
CA GLY A 118 26.09 5.27 6.47
C GLY A 118 24.92 5.47 7.43
N ARG A 119 23.69 5.33 6.94
CA ARG A 119 22.43 5.42 7.71
C ARG A 119 21.56 4.19 7.44
N PRO A 120 22.01 3.02 7.90
CA PRO A 120 21.31 1.76 7.65
C PRO A 120 19.90 1.79 8.26
N THR A 121 19.02 1.06 7.60
CA THR A 121 17.64 0.83 8.01
C THR A 121 17.38 -0.67 8.07
N HIS A 122 16.37 -1.08 8.83
CA HIS A 122 15.96 -2.47 8.93
C HIS A 122 14.46 -2.63 8.72
N LEU A 123 14.05 -3.68 8.03
CA LEU A 123 12.67 -4.15 7.99
C LEU A 123 12.33 -4.75 9.35
N VAL A 124 11.40 -4.14 10.08
CA VAL A 124 11.08 -4.52 11.46
C VAL A 124 9.70 -5.19 11.60
N SER A 125 8.80 -5.01 10.63
CA SER A 125 7.51 -5.71 10.56
C SER A 125 6.91 -5.64 9.16
N VAL A 126 5.84 -6.40 8.92
CA VAL A 126 5.04 -6.40 7.69
C VAL A 126 3.71 -5.71 7.97
N THR A 127 3.10 -5.11 6.95
CA THR A 127 1.73 -4.57 7.00
C THR A 127 0.80 -5.45 6.15
N GLY A 128 0.25 -4.93 5.05
CA GLY A 128 -0.57 -5.72 4.14
C GLY A 128 0.26 -6.43 3.09
N TYR A 129 -0.03 -7.71 2.86
CA TYR A 129 0.62 -8.55 1.86
C TYR A 129 -0.37 -9.37 1.05
N ASN A 130 0.03 -9.85 -0.12
CA ASN A 130 -0.64 -10.88 -0.89
C ASN A 130 0.38 -11.92 -1.34
N LEU A 131 0.14 -13.20 -1.05
CA LEU A 131 1.11 -14.27 -1.30
C LEU A 131 1.28 -14.63 -2.78
N ARG A 132 0.42 -14.11 -3.67
CA ARG A 132 0.47 -14.36 -5.11
C ARG A 132 0.81 -13.12 -5.94
N GLY A 133 0.75 -11.90 -5.36
CA GLY A 133 1.05 -10.65 -6.05
C GLY A 133 -0.16 -9.79 -6.42
N GLY A 134 -1.36 -10.14 -5.97
CA GLY A 134 -2.63 -9.46 -6.31
C GLY A 134 -2.76 -8.01 -5.82
N LEU A 135 -1.76 -7.46 -5.10
CA LEU A 135 -1.75 -6.05 -4.71
C LEU A 135 -1.47 -5.10 -5.89
N ASN A 136 -0.96 -5.62 -7.01
CA ASN A 136 -0.60 -4.84 -8.18
C ASN A 136 -1.42 -5.31 -9.39
N THR A 137 -1.91 -4.38 -10.19
CA THR A 137 -2.74 -4.67 -11.36
C THR A 137 -2.36 -3.73 -12.49
N ILE A 138 -2.28 -4.25 -13.72
CA ILE A 138 -2.20 -3.43 -14.93
C ILE A 138 -3.63 -3.19 -15.40
N VAL A 139 -3.98 -1.93 -15.63
CA VAL A 139 -5.30 -1.51 -16.08
C VAL A 139 -5.20 -0.72 -17.38
N THR A 140 -6.28 -0.73 -18.16
CA THR A 140 -6.44 0.06 -19.39
C THR A 140 -7.73 0.88 -19.32
N ALA A 141 -7.88 1.84 -20.24
CA ALA A 141 -9.15 2.57 -20.38
C ALA A 141 -10.31 1.59 -20.67
N PRO A 142 -11.56 1.88 -20.26
CA PRO A 142 -12.70 0.98 -20.46
C PRO A 142 -12.93 0.60 -21.94
N GLY A 143 -12.76 1.55 -22.87
CA GLY A 143 -12.90 1.37 -24.31
C GLY A 143 -11.63 0.88 -25.04
N SER A 144 -10.57 0.52 -24.32
CA SER A 144 -9.33 0.03 -24.94
C SER A 144 -9.53 -1.35 -25.56
N ASP A 145 -8.93 -1.59 -26.73
CA ASP A 145 -8.90 -2.90 -27.38
C ASP A 145 -7.81 -3.83 -26.84
N LEU A 146 -6.93 -3.31 -25.97
CA LEU A 146 -5.91 -4.12 -25.29
C LEU A 146 -6.59 -5.17 -24.41
N ALA A 147 -6.19 -6.41 -24.59
CA ALA A 147 -6.85 -7.55 -23.99
C ALA A 147 -5.89 -8.48 -23.24
N SER A 148 -4.57 -8.31 -23.41
CA SER A 148 -3.52 -9.07 -22.74
C SER A 148 -2.22 -8.25 -22.59
N VAL A 149 -1.22 -8.80 -21.89
CA VAL A 149 0.08 -8.15 -21.72
C VAL A 149 0.85 -8.06 -23.03
N GLU A 150 0.67 -9.04 -23.91
CA GLU A 150 1.28 -9.09 -25.25
C GLU A 150 0.90 -7.88 -26.11
N ASP A 151 -0.28 -7.31 -25.90
CA ASP A 151 -0.77 -6.13 -26.61
C ASP A 151 -0.07 -4.83 -26.14
N LEU A 152 0.75 -4.88 -25.09
CA LEU A 152 1.52 -3.74 -24.59
C LEU A 152 2.76 -3.43 -25.42
N ASP A 153 3.17 -4.32 -26.35
CA ASP A 153 4.31 -4.06 -27.21
C ASP A 153 4.14 -2.75 -28.01
N GLY A 154 5.14 -1.86 -27.93
CA GLY A 154 5.12 -0.52 -28.52
C GLY A 154 4.17 0.49 -27.84
N LYS A 155 3.52 0.16 -26.72
CA LYS A 155 2.54 1.04 -26.05
C LYS A 155 3.17 1.94 -24.97
N LYS A 156 2.44 3.01 -24.65
CA LYS A 156 2.77 3.92 -23.53
C LYS A 156 2.21 3.37 -22.23
N VAL A 157 3.08 2.92 -21.35
CA VAL A 157 2.67 2.35 -20.07
C VAL A 157 3.15 3.23 -18.91
N SER A 158 2.21 3.80 -18.18
CA SER A 158 2.51 4.56 -16.98
C SER A 158 2.74 3.64 -15.78
N THR A 159 3.80 3.92 -15.03
CA THR A 159 4.08 3.27 -13.73
C THR A 159 4.91 4.18 -12.84
N SER A 160 4.93 3.92 -11.54
CA SER A 160 5.88 4.57 -10.63
C SER A 160 7.15 3.73 -10.57
N VAL A 161 8.18 4.12 -11.34
CA VAL A 161 9.43 3.36 -11.45
C VAL A 161 10.05 3.10 -10.07
N GLY A 162 10.45 1.85 -9.83
CA GLY A 162 10.99 1.40 -8.55
C GLY A 162 9.92 1.09 -7.49
N SER A 163 8.64 1.06 -7.85
CA SER A 163 7.56 0.55 -7.00
C SER A 163 7.31 -0.95 -7.23
N ALA A 164 6.56 -1.60 -6.33
CA ALA A 164 6.08 -2.97 -6.51
C ALA A 164 5.32 -3.16 -7.84
N ALA A 165 4.53 -2.17 -8.25
CA ALA A 165 3.80 -2.22 -9.51
C ALA A 165 4.69 -2.15 -10.74
N ASP A 166 5.80 -1.41 -10.68
CA ASP A 166 6.83 -1.43 -11.73
C ASP A 166 7.48 -2.81 -11.83
N GLY A 167 7.80 -3.43 -10.68
CA GLY A 167 8.30 -4.81 -10.64
C GLY A 167 7.32 -5.83 -11.24
N THR A 168 6.02 -5.70 -10.93
CA THR A 168 4.97 -6.51 -11.53
C THR A 168 4.92 -6.32 -13.06
N LEU A 169 4.98 -5.07 -13.54
CA LEU A 169 5.02 -4.76 -14.97
C LEU A 169 6.22 -5.41 -15.66
N VAL A 170 7.43 -5.23 -15.11
CA VAL A 170 8.66 -5.81 -15.65
C VAL A 170 8.53 -7.33 -15.80
N ARG A 171 8.06 -8.03 -14.76
CA ARG A 171 7.90 -9.47 -14.79
C ARG A 171 6.80 -9.94 -15.76
N ALA A 172 5.68 -9.19 -15.83
CA ALA A 172 4.61 -9.50 -16.77
C ALA A 172 5.09 -9.38 -18.22
N LEU A 173 5.80 -8.31 -18.57
CA LEU A 173 6.39 -8.10 -19.89
C LEU A 173 7.41 -9.19 -20.23
N GLN A 174 8.32 -9.53 -19.29
CA GLN A 174 9.29 -10.62 -19.51
C GLN A 174 8.61 -11.96 -19.78
N ARG A 175 7.53 -12.29 -19.06
CA ARG A 175 6.74 -13.53 -19.32
C ARG A 175 6.08 -13.52 -20.68
N ALA A 176 5.66 -12.34 -21.17
CA ALA A 176 5.10 -12.15 -22.51
C ALA A 176 6.18 -12.07 -23.62
N GLY A 177 7.47 -12.19 -23.28
CA GLY A 177 8.57 -12.07 -24.24
C GLY A 177 8.86 -10.64 -24.70
N ILE A 178 8.36 -9.63 -23.99
CA ILE A 178 8.55 -8.21 -24.29
C ILE A 178 9.72 -7.67 -23.45
N ASP A 179 10.65 -6.98 -24.10
CA ASP A 179 11.76 -6.30 -23.40
C ASP A 179 11.21 -5.14 -22.55
N PRO A 180 11.37 -5.14 -21.20
CA PRO A 180 10.79 -4.12 -20.34
C PRO A 180 11.33 -2.70 -20.56
N ASP A 181 12.52 -2.57 -21.18
CA ASP A 181 13.17 -1.29 -21.39
C ASP A 181 12.95 -0.74 -22.81
N LYS A 182 12.70 -1.61 -23.80
CA LYS A 182 12.62 -1.26 -25.22
C LYS A 182 11.28 -1.60 -25.88
N GLY A 183 10.57 -2.58 -25.34
CA GLY A 183 9.30 -3.06 -25.90
C GLY A 183 8.12 -2.13 -25.58
N ILE A 184 8.26 -1.22 -24.63
CA ILE A 184 7.23 -0.24 -24.28
C ILE A 184 7.84 1.17 -24.12
N GLU A 185 7.00 2.19 -24.27
CA GLU A 185 7.34 3.54 -23.80
C GLU A 185 6.93 3.68 -22.32
N LYS A 186 7.91 3.47 -21.42
CA LYS A 186 7.65 3.52 -19.97
C LYS A 186 7.57 4.96 -19.47
N LEU A 187 6.41 5.38 -18.98
CA LEU A 187 6.17 6.69 -18.39
C LEU A 187 6.34 6.62 -16.86
N ASN A 188 7.42 7.20 -16.34
CA ASN A 188 7.64 7.28 -14.89
C ASN A 188 6.78 8.38 -14.28
N GLN A 189 5.65 8.03 -13.69
CA GLN A 189 4.66 8.96 -13.16
C GLN A 189 4.20 8.59 -11.76
N GLN A 190 3.93 9.60 -10.94
CA GLN A 190 3.25 9.41 -9.66
C GLN A 190 1.84 8.83 -9.90
N PRO A 191 1.27 8.04 -8.97
CA PRO A 191 0.02 7.31 -9.22
C PRO A 191 -1.14 8.18 -9.71
N ALA A 192 -1.36 9.34 -9.12
CA ALA A 192 -2.43 10.26 -9.52
C ALA A 192 -2.21 10.83 -10.93
N VAL A 193 -0.95 11.10 -11.31
CA VAL A 193 -0.60 11.59 -12.64
C VAL A 193 -0.82 10.49 -13.68
N GLY A 194 -0.37 9.26 -13.39
CA GLY A 194 -0.59 8.10 -14.25
C GLY A 194 -2.07 7.79 -14.45
N ALA A 195 -2.88 7.88 -13.39
CA ALA A 195 -4.33 7.72 -13.47
C ALA A 195 -4.98 8.79 -14.38
N SER A 196 -4.51 10.03 -14.29
CA SER A 196 -4.97 11.10 -15.17
C SER A 196 -4.50 10.90 -16.62
N ALA A 197 -3.26 10.44 -16.82
CA ALA A 197 -2.72 10.13 -18.15
C ALA A 197 -3.53 9.02 -18.85
N LEU A 198 -3.87 7.95 -18.13
CA LEU A 198 -4.76 6.89 -18.65
C LEU A 198 -6.12 7.44 -19.05
N THR A 199 -6.76 8.23 -18.17
CA THR A 199 -8.08 8.79 -18.43
C THR A 199 -8.11 9.77 -19.61
N ALA A 200 -7.02 10.51 -19.81
CA ALA A 200 -6.83 11.45 -20.92
C ALA A 200 -6.37 10.79 -22.23
N GLY A 201 -6.08 9.49 -22.23
CA GLY A 201 -5.57 8.76 -23.41
C GLY A 201 -4.12 9.09 -23.77
N SER A 202 -3.35 9.70 -22.86
CA SER A 202 -1.92 9.95 -23.03
C SER A 202 -1.03 8.79 -22.55
N ALA A 203 -1.61 7.82 -21.87
CA ALA A 203 -1.06 6.49 -21.61
C ALA A 203 -2.07 5.44 -22.03
N ASP A 204 -1.60 4.35 -22.66
CA ASP A 204 -2.42 3.23 -23.12
C ASP A 204 -2.77 2.29 -21.98
N ALA A 205 -1.87 2.13 -21.03
CA ALA A 205 -2.03 1.32 -19.82
C ALA A 205 -1.39 1.98 -18.60
N LEU A 206 -1.83 1.52 -17.41
CA LEU A 206 -1.32 1.94 -16.13
C LEU A 206 -1.03 0.71 -15.27
N SER A 207 0.22 0.51 -14.90
CA SER A 207 0.60 -0.47 -13.87
C SER A 207 0.70 0.24 -12.53
N GLN A 208 -0.18 -0.11 -11.59
CA GLN A 208 -0.19 0.52 -10.27
C GLN A 208 -0.53 -0.47 -9.16
N PHE A 209 -0.15 -0.05 -7.96
CA PHE A 209 -0.42 -0.73 -6.70
C PHE A 209 -1.74 -0.24 -6.08
N VAL A 210 -2.21 -0.98 -5.10
CA VAL A 210 -3.35 -0.64 -4.25
C VAL A 210 -3.25 0.82 -3.69
N ALA A 211 -4.31 1.68 -3.76
CA ALA A 211 -5.69 1.34 -4.15
C ALA A 211 -6.05 1.73 -5.60
N TRP A 212 -5.09 2.17 -6.40
CA TRP A 212 -5.34 2.86 -7.67
C TRP A 212 -6.11 2.03 -8.70
N PRO A 213 -5.76 0.74 -8.97
CA PRO A 213 -6.52 -0.06 -9.92
C PRO A 213 -8.00 -0.21 -9.51
N GLY A 214 -8.24 -0.57 -8.25
CA GLY A 214 -9.59 -0.71 -7.72
C GLY A 214 -10.37 0.59 -7.71
N LEU A 215 -9.72 1.73 -7.43
CA LEU A 215 -10.34 3.06 -7.49
C LEU A 215 -10.81 3.41 -8.90
N LEU A 216 -9.95 3.19 -9.89
CA LEU A 216 -10.29 3.49 -11.29
C LEU A 216 -11.37 2.55 -11.82
N ALA A 217 -11.34 1.27 -11.45
CA ALA A 217 -12.39 0.31 -11.79
C ALA A 217 -13.73 0.70 -11.14
N TYR A 218 -13.75 1.03 -9.85
CA TYR A 218 -14.94 1.51 -9.14
C TYR A 218 -15.56 2.75 -9.81
N GLN A 219 -14.72 3.69 -10.26
CA GLN A 219 -15.15 4.90 -10.96
C GLN A 219 -15.56 4.66 -12.42
N GLY A 220 -15.45 3.44 -12.94
CA GLY A 220 -15.69 3.15 -14.35
C GLY A 220 -14.68 3.76 -15.31
N LYS A 221 -13.49 4.14 -14.82
CA LYS A 221 -12.41 4.80 -15.57
C LYS A 221 -11.35 3.84 -16.09
N ALA A 222 -11.35 2.60 -15.62
CA ALA A 222 -10.44 1.56 -16.08
C ALA A 222 -11.08 0.18 -15.99
N LYS A 223 -10.54 -0.74 -16.80
CA LYS A 223 -10.73 -2.19 -16.70
C LYS A 223 -9.38 -2.86 -16.44
N ALA A 224 -9.38 -3.99 -15.73
CA ALA A 224 -8.17 -4.74 -15.51
C ALA A 224 -7.70 -5.40 -16.82
N LEU A 225 -6.39 -5.34 -17.08
CA LEU A 225 -5.72 -6.03 -18.18
C LEU A 225 -4.95 -7.26 -17.66
N TYR A 226 -4.27 -7.09 -16.51
CA TYR A 226 -3.44 -8.13 -15.92
C TYR A 226 -3.52 -8.08 -14.40
N ASP A 227 -3.83 -9.21 -13.79
CA ASP A 227 -3.78 -9.42 -12.35
C ASP A 227 -2.38 -9.87 -11.94
N GLY A 228 -1.72 -9.12 -11.07
CA GLY A 228 -0.38 -9.46 -10.56
C GLY A 228 -0.31 -10.82 -9.86
N ALA A 229 -1.45 -11.34 -9.37
CA ALA A 229 -1.51 -12.67 -8.76
C ALA A 229 -1.18 -13.81 -9.74
N LEU A 230 -1.21 -13.57 -11.05
CA LEU A 230 -0.76 -14.52 -12.07
C LEU A 230 0.75 -14.76 -12.03
N LEU A 231 1.53 -13.88 -11.40
CA LEU A 231 2.96 -14.08 -11.18
C LEU A 231 3.25 -15.17 -10.16
N ASP A 232 2.30 -15.45 -9.27
CA ASP A 232 2.42 -16.35 -8.12
C ASP A 232 3.64 -16.01 -7.25
N LEU A 233 3.93 -14.72 -7.13
CA LEU A 233 5.03 -14.17 -6.36
C LEU A 233 4.48 -13.21 -5.30
N PRO A 234 4.82 -13.39 -4.01
CA PRO A 234 4.36 -12.50 -2.96
C PRO A 234 4.75 -11.05 -3.21
N THR A 235 3.82 -10.12 -2.92
CA THR A 235 4.08 -8.71 -2.79
C THR A 235 3.58 -8.23 -1.44
N PHE A 236 4.25 -7.27 -0.83
CA PHE A 236 3.87 -6.78 0.48
C PHE A 236 4.34 -5.35 0.75
N HIS A 237 3.84 -4.78 1.82
CA HIS A 237 4.37 -3.56 2.40
C HIS A 237 4.89 -3.87 3.81
N GLY A 238 5.91 -3.14 4.23
CA GLY A 238 6.52 -3.35 5.54
C GLY A 238 6.92 -2.04 6.19
N VAL A 239 7.22 -2.15 7.47
CA VAL A 239 7.75 -1.05 8.28
C VAL A 239 9.26 -1.17 8.33
N THR A 240 9.93 -0.08 7.99
CA THR A 240 11.38 0.06 8.16
C THR A 240 11.68 1.12 9.19
N ALA A 241 12.71 0.89 10.00
CA ALA A 241 13.19 1.84 10.99
C ALA A 241 14.67 2.13 10.76
N ARG A 242 15.12 3.36 11.03
CA ARG A 242 16.55 3.67 11.05
C ARG A 242 17.23 2.91 12.18
N GLU A 243 18.40 2.34 11.91
CA GLU A 243 19.16 1.56 12.89
C GLU A 243 19.55 2.37 14.11
N ASP A 244 20.02 3.61 13.92
CA ASP A 244 20.39 4.50 15.01
C ASP A 244 19.21 4.87 15.92
N PHE A 245 18.02 5.09 15.33
CA PHE A 245 16.78 5.31 16.08
C PHE A 245 16.37 4.05 16.86
N ALA A 246 16.35 2.90 16.21
CA ALA A 246 15.98 1.63 16.84
C ALA A 246 16.91 1.27 18.03
N LYS A 247 18.22 1.50 17.89
CA LYS A 247 19.20 1.29 18.96
C LYS A 247 19.05 2.30 20.11
N LYS A 248 18.82 3.56 19.78
CA LYS A 248 18.71 4.64 20.79
C LYS A 248 17.38 4.62 21.54
N ARG A 249 16.29 4.18 20.86
CA ARG A 249 14.91 4.23 21.38
C ARG A 249 14.14 2.93 21.14
N PRO A 250 14.66 1.78 21.60
CA PRO A 250 14.01 0.49 21.34
C PRO A 250 12.59 0.41 21.91
N ALA A 251 12.34 1.03 23.08
CA ALA A 251 11.01 1.05 23.69
C ALA A 251 9.98 1.82 22.83
N VAL A 252 10.40 2.91 22.18
CA VAL A 252 9.55 3.68 21.26
C VAL A 252 9.20 2.88 20.00
N LEU A 253 10.18 2.16 19.43
CA LEU A 253 9.92 1.28 18.30
C LEU A 253 9.00 0.11 18.69
N GLU A 254 9.18 -0.48 19.85
CA GLU A 254 8.28 -1.52 20.38
C GLU A 254 6.86 -0.98 20.61
N ALA A 255 6.72 0.26 21.12
CA ALA A 255 5.44 0.94 21.27
C ALA A 255 4.73 1.11 19.89
N PHE A 256 5.47 1.50 18.85
CA PHE A 256 4.93 1.58 17.49
C PHE A 256 4.43 0.21 16.99
N LEU A 257 5.20 -0.84 17.18
CA LEU A 257 4.85 -2.19 16.72
C LEU A 257 3.67 -2.79 17.52
N LYS A 258 3.52 -2.46 18.81
CA LYS A 258 2.31 -2.79 19.60
C LYS A 258 1.09 -2.05 19.06
N ALA A 259 1.23 -0.75 18.78
CA ALA A 259 0.16 0.04 18.16
C ALA A 259 -0.24 -0.49 16.77
N GLN A 260 0.73 -0.97 15.99
CA GLN A 260 0.46 -1.65 14.71
C GLN A 260 -0.34 -2.94 14.93
N ALA A 261 -0.01 -3.74 15.93
CA ALA A 261 -0.75 -4.96 16.26
C ALA A 261 -2.19 -4.65 16.70
N GLU A 262 -2.40 -3.58 17.48
CA GLU A 262 -3.74 -3.11 17.86
C GLU A 262 -4.56 -2.65 16.64
N ALA A 263 -3.94 -1.91 15.72
CA ALA A 263 -4.59 -1.47 14.49
C ALA A 263 -4.94 -2.66 13.58
N THR A 264 -4.09 -3.70 13.53
CA THR A 264 -4.36 -4.95 12.82
C THR A 264 -5.54 -5.69 13.45
N ALA A 265 -5.53 -5.86 14.76
CA ALA A 265 -6.64 -6.52 15.48
C ALA A 265 -7.97 -5.77 15.32
N TYR A 266 -7.93 -4.43 15.29
CA TYR A 266 -9.11 -3.62 15.02
C TYR A 266 -9.65 -3.84 13.60
N LEU A 267 -8.77 -3.87 12.60
CA LEU A 267 -9.12 -4.11 11.21
C LEU A 267 -9.78 -5.49 11.04
N ASP A 268 -9.20 -6.52 11.64
CA ASP A 268 -9.72 -7.89 11.57
C ASP A 268 -11.08 -8.04 12.27
N ALA A 269 -11.26 -7.39 13.43
CA ALA A 269 -12.50 -7.46 14.19
C ALA A 269 -13.61 -6.58 13.61
N HIS A 270 -13.27 -5.49 12.91
CA HIS A 270 -14.20 -4.46 12.45
C HIS A 270 -13.92 -4.00 11.02
N PRO A 271 -13.87 -4.91 10.01
CA PRO A 271 -13.37 -4.60 8.67
C PRO A 271 -14.17 -3.50 7.95
N VAL A 272 -15.49 -3.45 8.13
CA VAL A 272 -16.32 -2.37 7.57
C VAL A 272 -16.03 -1.03 8.25
N ALA A 273 -16.02 -1.00 9.58
CA ALA A 273 -15.73 0.25 10.31
C ALA A 273 -14.30 0.74 10.06
N ALA A 274 -13.34 -0.17 9.90
CA ALA A 274 -11.97 0.18 9.52
C ALA A 274 -11.93 0.77 8.10
N ALA A 275 -12.65 0.19 7.13
CA ALA A 275 -12.74 0.71 5.77
C ALA A 275 -13.36 2.11 5.75
N GLU A 276 -14.44 2.35 6.49
CA GLU A 276 -15.09 3.66 6.60
C GLU A 276 -14.18 4.71 7.28
N LYS A 277 -13.46 4.31 8.32
CA LYS A 277 -12.50 5.18 9.01
C LYS A 277 -11.35 5.60 8.09
N VAL A 278 -10.79 4.65 7.33
CA VAL A 278 -9.73 4.92 6.34
C VAL A 278 -10.28 5.79 5.19
N ALA A 279 -11.48 5.50 4.70
CA ALA A 279 -12.16 6.31 3.68
C ALA A 279 -12.32 7.77 4.12
N GLY A 280 -12.80 8.00 5.34
CA GLY A 280 -12.93 9.35 5.92
C GLY A 280 -11.60 10.09 6.05
N ALA A 281 -10.50 9.39 6.33
CA ALA A 281 -9.18 9.99 6.46
C ALA A 281 -8.47 10.26 5.13
N THR A 282 -8.83 9.53 4.05
CA THR A 282 -8.10 9.56 2.77
C THR A 282 -8.89 10.18 1.61
N GLY A 283 -10.21 10.28 1.75
CA GLY A 283 -11.14 10.63 0.68
C GLY A 283 -11.35 9.53 -0.37
N LEU A 284 -10.86 8.31 -0.12
CA LEU A 284 -11.15 7.14 -0.97
C LEU A 284 -12.56 6.62 -0.69
N PRO A 285 -13.27 6.04 -1.69
CA PRO A 285 -14.52 5.32 -1.44
C PRO A 285 -14.28 4.15 -0.46
N ALA A 286 -15.14 4.00 0.53
CA ALA A 286 -15.01 2.92 1.50
C ALA A 286 -15.11 1.53 0.84
N GLU A 287 -15.85 1.42 -0.26
CA GLU A 287 -15.99 0.23 -1.08
C GLU A 287 -14.63 -0.20 -1.69
N VAL A 288 -13.83 0.77 -2.12
CA VAL A 288 -12.46 0.53 -2.62
C VAL A 288 -11.55 0.11 -1.47
N VAL A 289 -11.65 0.77 -0.31
CA VAL A 289 -10.87 0.37 0.86
C VAL A 289 -11.23 -1.05 1.29
N TYR A 290 -12.52 -1.40 1.30
CA TYR A 290 -12.98 -2.74 1.66
C TYR A 290 -12.53 -3.81 0.67
N LEU A 291 -12.51 -3.53 -0.65
CA LEU A 291 -11.98 -4.44 -1.67
C LEU A 291 -10.58 -4.97 -1.30
N TYR A 292 -9.74 -4.09 -0.77
CA TYR A 292 -8.37 -4.47 -0.41
C TYR A 292 -8.22 -4.92 1.04
N ASN A 293 -8.92 -4.29 1.98
CA ASN A 293 -8.68 -4.41 3.41
C ASN A 293 -9.83 -5.09 4.16
N GLY A 294 -10.87 -5.56 3.46
CA GLY A 294 -11.99 -6.28 4.05
C GLY A 294 -11.62 -7.64 4.61
N ALA A 295 -12.57 -8.33 5.22
CA ALA A 295 -12.36 -9.64 5.85
C ALA A 295 -11.79 -10.71 4.90
N HIS A 296 -12.15 -10.63 3.60
CA HIS A 296 -11.63 -11.47 2.52
C HIS A 296 -10.94 -10.62 1.45
N GLY A 297 -10.43 -9.46 1.83
CA GLY A 297 -9.81 -8.48 0.93
C GLY A 297 -8.55 -9.00 0.24
N ILE A 298 -8.11 -8.26 -0.79
CA ILE A 298 -6.91 -8.64 -1.55
C ILE A 298 -5.66 -8.68 -0.67
N ALA A 299 -5.55 -7.78 0.33
CA ALA A 299 -4.46 -7.72 1.28
C ALA A 299 -4.79 -8.51 2.56
N THR A 300 -3.84 -9.32 3.01
CA THR A 300 -3.84 -9.90 4.36
C THR A 300 -2.96 -9.05 5.26
N PHE A 301 -3.41 -8.77 6.48
CA PHE A 301 -2.68 -7.96 7.44
C PHE A 301 -2.17 -8.79 8.60
N ASP A 302 -0.84 -8.73 8.81
CA ASP A 302 -0.16 -9.50 9.84
C ASP A 302 1.24 -8.89 10.03
N PRO A 303 1.62 -8.44 11.23
CA PRO A 303 2.92 -7.82 11.47
C PRO A 303 4.12 -8.78 11.40
N ALA A 304 3.89 -10.11 11.38
CA ALA A 304 4.96 -11.09 11.41
C ALA A 304 5.72 -11.15 10.07
N VAL A 305 7.05 -11.19 10.14
CA VAL A 305 7.91 -11.29 8.96
C VAL A 305 8.01 -12.77 8.51
N LYS A 306 7.16 -13.15 7.56
CA LYS A 306 7.05 -14.53 7.08
C LYS A 306 8.23 -14.91 6.16
N PRO A 307 8.79 -16.14 6.27
CA PRO A 307 9.89 -16.60 5.41
C PRO A 307 9.60 -16.47 3.91
N ARG A 308 8.35 -16.71 3.48
CA ARG A 308 7.94 -16.58 2.07
C ARG A 308 8.04 -15.14 1.56
N LEU A 309 7.78 -14.13 2.40
CA LEU A 309 7.94 -12.72 2.05
C LEU A 309 9.42 -12.34 1.96
N VAL A 310 10.25 -12.85 2.86
CA VAL A 310 11.71 -12.66 2.81
C VAL A 310 12.31 -13.29 1.55
N ALA A 311 11.83 -14.48 1.16
CA ALA A 311 12.25 -15.12 -0.09
C ALA A 311 11.88 -14.26 -1.32
N ALA A 312 10.67 -13.69 -1.35
CA ALA A 312 10.23 -12.79 -2.43
C ALA A 312 11.12 -11.54 -2.51
N LEU A 313 11.48 -10.91 -1.36
CA LEU A 313 12.44 -9.81 -1.37
C LEU A 313 13.78 -10.16 -2.02
N LYS A 314 14.29 -11.37 -1.76
CA LYS A 314 15.55 -11.84 -2.38
C LYS A 314 15.44 -11.94 -3.90
N GLU A 315 14.28 -12.36 -4.41
CA GLU A 315 14.01 -12.41 -5.85
C GLU A 315 13.86 -10.98 -6.45
N ASP A 316 13.30 -10.03 -5.71
CA ASP A 316 13.12 -8.65 -6.14
C ASP A 316 14.45 -7.90 -6.36
N VAL A 317 15.51 -8.25 -5.62
CA VAL A 317 16.85 -7.66 -5.77
C VAL A 317 17.32 -7.76 -7.22
N SER A 318 17.13 -8.91 -7.88
CA SER A 318 17.59 -9.14 -9.25
C SER A 318 16.92 -8.18 -10.26
N VAL A 319 15.61 -7.92 -10.11
CA VAL A 319 14.86 -7.00 -10.95
C VAL A 319 15.33 -5.57 -10.77
N LEU A 320 15.50 -5.14 -9.51
CA LEU A 320 16.01 -3.80 -9.20
C LEU A 320 17.44 -3.57 -9.69
N LYS A 321 18.29 -4.60 -9.62
CA LYS A 321 19.65 -4.53 -10.16
C LYS A 321 19.65 -4.42 -11.68
N ALA A 322 18.84 -5.20 -12.38
CA ALA A 322 18.70 -5.13 -13.83
C ALA A 322 18.23 -3.73 -14.27
N ALA A 323 17.28 -3.13 -13.52
CA ALA A 323 16.81 -1.77 -13.74
C ALA A 323 17.78 -0.68 -13.26
N LYS A 324 18.94 -1.02 -12.69
CA LYS A 324 19.95 -0.09 -12.14
C LYS A 324 19.40 0.83 -11.02
N LEU A 325 18.37 0.38 -10.32
CA LEU A 325 17.73 1.10 -9.22
C LEU A 325 18.39 0.82 -7.87
N THR A 326 19.11 -0.29 -7.75
CA THR A 326 19.89 -0.67 -6.57
C THR A 326 21.14 -1.47 -6.94
N GLY A 327 22.08 -1.58 -5.98
CA GLY A 327 23.15 -2.56 -6.00
C GLY A 327 22.74 -3.86 -5.31
N ASP A 328 23.73 -4.61 -4.80
CA ASP A 328 23.47 -5.77 -3.97
C ASP A 328 22.87 -5.38 -2.62
N VAL A 329 21.82 -6.09 -2.20
CA VAL A 329 21.19 -5.96 -0.90
C VAL A 329 21.29 -7.27 -0.17
N ASP A 330 21.91 -7.25 1.01
CA ASP A 330 21.87 -8.37 1.95
C ASP A 330 20.51 -8.34 2.67
N VAL A 331 19.55 -9.11 2.14
CA VAL A 331 18.19 -9.15 2.67
C VAL A 331 18.14 -9.75 4.06
N ASP A 332 19.00 -10.73 4.37
CA ASP A 332 19.04 -11.36 5.69
C ASP A 332 19.54 -10.37 6.76
N ALA A 333 20.53 -9.54 6.42
CA ALA A 333 20.98 -8.46 7.31
C ALA A 333 20.01 -7.28 7.38
N PHE A 334 19.17 -7.08 6.36
CA PHE A 334 18.15 -6.02 6.34
C PHE A 334 16.96 -6.36 7.24
N VAL A 335 16.58 -7.63 7.36
CA VAL A 335 15.45 -8.07 8.19
C VAL A 335 15.86 -8.13 9.67
N ASP A 336 15.16 -7.37 10.51
CA ASP A 336 15.33 -7.40 11.97
C ASP A 336 13.98 -7.55 12.67
N ASP A 337 13.49 -8.77 12.75
CA ASP A 337 12.19 -9.10 13.35
C ASP A 337 12.23 -9.20 14.89
N ARG A 338 13.36 -8.94 15.55
CA ARG A 338 13.50 -9.01 17.02
C ARG A 338 12.53 -8.05 17.73
N TYR A 339 12.32 -6.86 17.17
CA TYR A 339 11.42 -5.86 17.74
C TYR A 339 9.96 -6.29 17.68
N VAL A 340 9.49 -6.78 16.53
CA VAL A 340 8.11 -7.24 16.39
C VAL A 340 7.87 -8.54 17.16
N LYS A 341 8.85 -9.44 17.24
CA LYS A 341 8.79 -10.61 18.13
C LYS A 341 8.55 -10.21 19.57
N LYS A 342 9.30 -9.22 20.05
CA LYS A 342 9.16 -8.72 21.42
C LYS A 342 7.82 -8.01 21.63
N ALA A 343 7.38 -7.18 20.68
CA ALA A 343 6.12 -6.45 20.76
C ALA A 343 4.90 -7.39 20.79
N LEU A 344 4.91 -8.46 20.00
CA LEU A 344 3.82 -9.43 19.88
C LEU A 344 3.90 -10.56 20.93
N GLY A 345 5.10 -10.81 21.50
CA GLY A 345 5.30 -11.89 22.44
C GLY A 345 4.84 -13.26 21.91
N PRO A 346 4.08 -14.06 22.69
CA PRO A 346 3.63 -15.38 22.27
C PRO A 346 2.75 -15.39 21.00
N SER A 347 2.08 -14.27 20.66
CA SER A 347 1.21 -14.21 19.49
C SER A 347 2.00 -14.19 18.17
N TYR A 348 3.30 -13.85 18.19
CA TYR A 348 4.14 -13.83 17.00
C TYR A 348 4.18 -15.19 16.28
N ALA A 349 4.39 -16.28 17.03
CA ALA A 349 4.45 -17.62 16.44
C ALA A 349 3.13 -18.02 15.77
N LYS A 350 1.98 -17.66 16.38
CA LYS A 350 0.67 -17.90 15.81
C LYS A 350 0.48 -17.12 14.50
N GLN A 351 0.83 -15.84 14.48
CA GLN A 351 0.73 -15.00 13.29
C GLN A 351 1.68 -15.48 12.18
N LEU A 352 2.91 -15.86 12.53
CA LEU A 352 3.87 -16.39 11.57
C LEU A 352 3.34 -17.63 10.83
N ALA A 353 2.62 -18.50 11.53
CA ALA A 353 2.01 -19.71 10.99
C ALA A 353 0.65 -19.49 10.31
N ALA A 354 0.01 -18.34 10.53
CA ALA A 354 -1.32 -18.07 9.99
C ALA A 354 -1.31 -18.01 8.46
N ALA A 355 -2.28 -18.72 7.85
CA ALA A 355 -2.57 -18.60 6.43
C ALA A 355 -3.52 -17.41 6.18
N PRO A 356 -3.48 -16.80 5.00
CA PRO A 356 -4.49 -15.84 4.58
C PRO A 356 -5.90 -16.43 4.66
N PRO A 357 -6.93 -15.64 4.97
CA PRO A 357 -8.31 -16.10 4.88
C PRO A 357 -8.62 -16.51 3.43
N PRO A 358 -9.47 -17.54 3.24
CA PRO A 358 -9.89 -17.92 1.89
C PRO A 358 -10.69 -16.77 1.25
N ALA A 359 -10.52 -16.60 -0.08
CA ALA A 359 -11.34 -15.65 -0.82
C ALA A 359 -12.82 -16.05 -0.76
N ALA A 360 -13.72 -15.08 -0.61
CA ALA A 360 -15.16 -15.29 -0.55
C ALA A 360 -15.92 -14.27 -1.40
N SER A 361 -17.07 -14.68 -1.94
CA SER A 361 -18.03 -13.77 -2.55
C SER A 361 -18.76 -13.00 -1.46
N GLU A 362 -18.78 -11.67 -1.50
CA GLU A 362 -19.35 -10.82 -0.45
C GLU A 362 -20.23 -9.72 -1.00
N VAL A 363 -21.31 -9.43 -0.31
CA VAL A 363 -22.15 -8.25 -0.55
C VAL A 363 -22.06 -7.32 0.65
N TRP A 364 -21.88 -6.05 0.41
CA TRP A 364 -22.02 -4.98 1.39
C TRP A 364 -23.38 -4.30 1.19
N PRO A 365 -24.39 -4.57 2.04
CA PRO A 365 -25.67 -3.89 1.94
C PRO A 365 -25.57 -2.41 2.35
N LYS A 366 -26.41 -1.54 1.78
CA LYS A 366 -26.50 -0.12 2.18
C LYS A 366 -26.92 -0.03 3.65
N GLY A 367 -26.25 0.83 4.40
CA GLY A 367 -26.52 1.08 5.82
C GLY A 367 -26.14 -0.05 6.77
N ALA A 368 -25.54 -1.15 6.27
CA ALA A 368 -25.09 -2.25 7.12
C ALA A 368 -23.69 -2.00 7.67
N GLY A 369 -23.47 -2.30 8.95
CA GLY A 369 -22.15 -2.29 9.60
C GLY A 369 -21.29 -3.52 9.32
N GLY A 370 -21.71 -4.41 8.40
CA GLY A 370 -21.02 -5.63 8.02
C GLY A 370 -21.38 -6.08 6.62
N THR A 371 -20.64 -7.05 6.08
CA THR A 371 -20.90 -7.71 4.81
C THR A 371 -21.60 -9.05 5.01
N ARG A 372 -22.11 -9.63 3.93
CA ARG A 372 -22.67 -10.97 3.87
C ARG A 372 -21.89 -11.81 2.87
N SER A 373 -21.35 -12.93 3.32
CA SER A 373 -20.61 -13.88 2.48
C SER A 373 -21.53 -14.94 1.87
N PHE A 374 -21.14 -15.45 0.70
CA PHE A 374 -21.83 -16.47 -0.06
C PHE A 374 -20.85 -17.59 -0.46
N GLY A 375 -21.34 -18.80 -0.54
CA GLY A 375 -20.54 -19.98 -0.89
C GLY A 375 -20.09 -19.98 -2.34
N THR A 376 -20.87 -19.36 -3.25
CA THR A 376 -20.57 -19.28 -4.67
C THR A 376 -20.87 -17.89 -5.26
N PRO A 377 -20.20 -17.50 -6.36
CA PRO A 377 -20.57 -16.29 -7.08
C PRO A 377 -22.01 -16.27 -7.60
N ALA A 378 -22.56 -17.43 -7.96
CA ALA A 378 -23.97 -17.56 -8.41
C ALA A 378 -24.94 -17.22 -7.28
N GLU A 379 -24.71 -17.70 -6.06
CA GLU A 379 -25.55 -17.34 -4.89
C GLU A 379 -25.49 -15.84 -4.59
N LEU A 380 -24.30 -15.22 -4.70
CA LEU A 380 -24.15 -13.78 -4.58
C LEU A 380 -24.98 -13.05 -5.63
N LEU A 381 -24.88 -13.44 -6.91
CA LEU A 381 -25.62 -12.81 -8.00
C LEU A 381 -27.13 -12.96 -7.82
N ALA A 382 -27.61 -14.13 -7.39
CA ALA A 382 -29.01 -14.36 -7.07
C ALA A 382 -29.50 -13.46 -5.91
N TYR A 383 -28.64 -13.19 -4.93
CA TYR A 383 -28.96 -12.23 -3.87
C TYR A 383 -29.01 -10.80 -4.39
N VAL A 384 -28.01 -10.39 -5.18
CA VAL A 384 -27.92 -9.05 -5.77
C VAL A 384 -29.14 -8.77 -6.66
N ALA A 385 -29.53 -9.71 -7.53
CA ALA A 385 -30.68 -9.57 -8.41
C ALA A 385 -32.01 -9.29 -7.67
N ARG A 386 -32.16 -9.88 -6.46
CA ARG A 386 -33.35 -9.69 -5.63
C ARG A 386 -33.33 -8.43 -4.75
N HIS A 387 -32.17 -7.78 -4.58
CA HIS A 387 -31.96 -6.69 -3.63
C HIS A 387 -31.19 -5.51 -4.24
N GLU A 388 -31.29 -5.30 -5.55
CA GLU A 388 -30.44 -4.37 -6.32
C GLU A 388 -30.34 -2.98 -5.68
N ASP A 389 -31.47 -2.38 -5.30
CA ASP A 389 -31.50 -1.05 -4.66
C ASP A 389 -30.86 -0.99 -3.27
N GLY A 390 -30.72 -2.15 -2.62
CA GLY A 390 -30.18 -2.30 -1.26
C GLY A 390 -28.68 -2.60 -1.22
N ILE A 391 -28.01 -2.73 -2.36
CA ILE A 391 -26.59 -3.10 -2.42
C ILE A 391 -25.72 -1.84 -2.48
N ARG A 392 -24.68 -1.80 -1.64
CA ARG A 392 -23.63 -0.79 -1.66
C ARG A 392 -22.47 -1.22 -2.58
N ALA A 393 -22.02 -2.46 -2.42
CA ALA A 393 -21.02 -3.09 -3.27
C ALA A 393 -21.15 -4.60 -3.24
N ALA A 394 -20.71 -5.27 -4.29
CA ALA A 394 -20.59 -6.72 -4.37
C ALA A 394 -19.19 -7.10 -4.86
N TYR A 395 -18.58 -8.09 -4.22
CA TYR A 395 -17.22 -8.54 -4.46
C TYR A 395 -17.20 -10.02 -4.76
N VAL A 396 -16.41 -10.42 -5.76
CA VAL A 396 -16.24 -11.81 -6.18
C VAL A 396 -14.78 -12.16 -6.37
N PRO A 397 -14.33 -13.37 -5.95
CA PRO A 397 -12.98 -13.81 -6.21
C PRO A 397 -12.81 -14.26 -7.66
N ASP A 398 -11.73 -13.87 -8.31
CA ASP A 398 -11.32 -14.39 -9.62
C ASP A 398 -11.22 -15.93 -9.60
N ALA A 399 -11.82 -16.57 -10.61
CA ALA A 399 -11.89 -18.03 -10.66
C ALA A 399 -10.51 -18.73 -10.79
N THR A 400 -9.48 -18.01 -11.26
CA THR A 400 -8.10 -18.54 -11.42
C THR A 400 -7.20 -18.15 -10.26
N THR A 401 -7.23 -16.88 -9.88
CA THR A 401 -6.25 -16.30 -8.94
C THR A 401 -6.79 -16.17 -7.52
N GLY A 402 -8.11 -16.12 -7.36
CA GLY A 402 -8.76 -15.80 -6.09
C GLY A 402 -8.71 -14.32 -5.73
N THR A 403 -8.14 -13.46 -6.59
CA THR A 403 -8.10 -12.00 -6.36
C THR A 403 -9.52 -11.46 -6.30
N LEU A 404 -9.85 -10.79 -5.21
CA LEU A 404 -11.18 -10.19 -5.03
C LEU A 404 -11.36 -9.01 -6.02
N TRP A 405 -12.54 -8.89 -6.63
CA TRP A 405 -12.87 -7.79 -7.52
C TRP A 405 -14.33 -7.39 -7.39
N PHE A 406 -14.67 -6.20 -7.92
CA PHE A 406 -16.07 -5.78 -7.98
C PHE A 406 -16.86 -6.68 -8.94
N ALA A 407 -18.00 -7.21 -8.52
CA ALA A 407 -18.80 -8.14 -9.29
C ALA A 407 -19.31 -7.52 -10.61
N ASP A 408 -19.66 -6.23 -10.62
CA ASP A 408 -20.10 -5.47 -11.79
C ASP A 408 -18.96 -5.04 -12.73
N ARG A 409 -17.70 -5.30 -12.35
CA ARG A 409 -16.48 -5.01 -13.12
C ARG A 409 -15.73 -6.26 -13.55
N ALA A 410 -16.13 -7.42 -13.05
CA ALA A 410 -15.54 -8.70 -13.44
C ALA A 410 -15.97 -9.10 -14.86
N VAL A 411 -15.11 -9.86 -15.53
CA VAL A 411 -15.45 -10.57 -16.78
C VAL A 411 -16.15 -11.86 -16.39
N TRP A 412 -17.40 -12.01 -16.75
CA TRP A 412 -18.19 -13.19 -16.41
C TRP A 412 -18.15 -14.25 -17.51
N VAL A 413 -17.96 -15.50 -17.12
CA VAL A 413 -18.06 -16.66 -18.00
C VAL A 413 -19.16 -17.59 -17.47
N ALA A 414 -20.10 -17.93 -18.34
CA ALA A 414 -21.08 -18.98 -18.09
C ALA A 414 -20.55 -20.30 -18.64
N ASP A 415 -20.47 -21.32 -17.77
CA ASP A 415 -20.11 -22.69 -18.12
C ASP A 415 -21.16 -23.63 -17.55
N GLY A 416 -22.07 -24.12 -18.39
CA GLY A 416 -23.27 -24.81 -17.95
C GLY A 416 -24.09 -23.96 -16.99
N ARG A 417 -24.21 -24.41 -15.73
CA ARG A 417 -24.88 -23.69 -14.63
C ARG A 417 -23.94 -22.82 -13.81
N SER A 418 -22.63 -22.93 -14.03
CA SER A 418 -21.64 -22.18 -13.28
C SER A 418 -21.50 -20.77 -13.84
N LEU A 419 -21.35 -19.79 -12.96
CA LEU A 419 -21.03 -18.41 -13.28
C LEU A 419 -19.69 -18.06 -12.64
N LEU A 420 -18.68 -17.88 -13.49
CA LEU A 420 -17.28 -17.72 -13.09
C LEU A 420 -16.82 -16.28 -13.34
N PRO A 421 -16.38 -15.55 -12.32
CA PRO A 421 -15.83 -14.23 -12.47
C PRO A 421 -14.32 -14.28 -12.74
N PHE A 422 -13.84 -13.39 -13.58
CA PHE A 422 -12.42 -13.18 -13.86
C PHE A 422 -12.10 -11.68 -13.76
N VAL A 423 -10.92 -11.37 -13.21
CA VAL A 423 -10.44 -9.97 -13.10
C VAL A 423 -10.05 -9.45 -14.48
N ALA A 424 -9.35 -10.26 -15.28
CA ALA A 424 -8.78 -9.86 -16.56
C ALA A 424 -9.35 -10.67 -17.75
N PRO A 425 -9.54 -10.04 -18.93
CA PRO A 425 -10.04 -10.75 -20.12
C PRO A 425 -9.16 -11.92 -20.56
N ALA A 426 -7.84 -11.83 -20.40
CA ALA A 426 -6.91 -12.88 -20.79
C ALA A 426 -7.14 -14.19 -20.04
N THR A 427 -7.42 -14.12 -18.72
CA THR A 427 -7.71 -15.30 -17.89
C THR A 427 -9.05 -15.94 -18.27
N ALA A 428 -10.06 -15.12 -18.56
CA ALA A 428 -11.35 -15.61 -19.07
C ALA A 428 -11.17 -16.32 -20.42
N ARG A 429 -10.39 -15.76 -21.36
CA ARG A 429 -10.09 -16.40 -22.65
C ARG A 429 -9.31 -17.71 -22.49
N ALA A 430 -8.33 -17.76 -21.59
CA ALA A 430 -7.59 -18.99 -21.32
C ALA A 430 -8.52 -20.10 -20.80
N TYR A 431 -9.48 -19.77 -19.94
CA TYR A 431 -10.51 -20.68 -19.47
C TYR A 431 -11.37 -21.20 -20.62
N LEU A 432 -11.88 -20.31 -21.49
CA LEU A 432 -12.69 -20.68 -22.66
C LEU A 432 -11.96 -21.62 -23.63
N GLY A 433 -10.65 -21.45 -23.80
CA GLY A 433 -9.83 -22.30 -24.65
C GLY A 433 -9.77 -23.77 -24.22
N SER A 434 -10.05 -24.07 -22.95
CA SER A 434 -10.05 -25.42 -22.37
C SER A 434 -11.45 -25.95 -22.02
N HIS A 435 -12.51 -25.14 -22.14
CA HIS A 435 -13.89 -25.48 -21.77
C HIS A 435 -14.84 -25.20 -22.92
N GLY A 436 -15.01 -26.21 -23.80
CA GLY A 436 -15.93 -26.13 -24.95
C GLY A 436 -17.39 -26.01 -24.49
N GLY A 437 -18.07 -24.95 -24.90
CA GLY A 437 -19.44 -24.63 -24.49
C GLY A 437 -19.56 -23.51 -23.45
N ALA A 438 -18.46 -23.15 -22.78
CA ALA A 438 -18.40 -21.95 -21.97
C ALA A 438 -18.40 -20.69 -22.84
N ARG A 439 -19.00 -19.60 -22.37
CA ARG A 439 -19.03 -18.32 -23.10
C ARG A 439 -18.96 -17.11 -22.15
N VAL A 440 -18.40 -16.02 -22.63
CA VAL A 440 -18.47 -14.73 -21.94
C VAL A 440 -19.92 -14.27 -21.92
N VAL A 441 -20.34 -13.73 -20.79
CA VAL A 441 -21.65 -13.12 -20.58
C VAL A 441 -21.48 -11.74 -19.96
N THR A 442 -22.41 -10.85 -20.18
CA THR A 442 -22.46 -9.55 -19.50
C THR A 442 -22.85 -9.75 -18.03
N TYR A 443 -22.58 -8.75 -17.20
CA TYR A 443 -23.02 -8.77 -15.79
C TYR A 443 -24.55 -8.90 -15.68
N ALA A 444 -25.30 -8.19 -16.53
CA ALA A 444 -26.76 -8.31 -16.57
C ALA A 444 -27.25 -9.72 -16.94
N GLU A 445 -26.61 -10.36 -17.93
CA GLU A 445 -26.93 -11.77 -18.26
C GLU A 445 -26.55 -12.72 -17.11
N ALA A 446 -25.44 -12.46 -16.40
CA ALA A 446 -25.05 -13.26 -15.25
C ALA A 446 -26.07 -13.16 -14.09
N LEU A 447 -26.56 -11.94 -13.81
CA LEU A 447 -27.65 -11.72 -12.84
C LEU A 447 -28.93 -12.47 -13.25
N GLY A 448 -29.35 -12.35 -14.52
CA GLY A 448 -30.56 -13.03 -15.02
C GLY A 448 -30.46 -14.56 -15.02
N ARG A 449 -29.25 -15.12 -15.12
CA ARG A 449 -29.04 -16.58 -15.03
C ARG A 449 -29.02 -17.11 -13.60
N ALA A 450 -28.69 -16.27 -12.63
CA ALA A 450 -28.61 -16.62 -11.23
C ALA A 450 -29.97 -16.47 -10.48
N SER A 451 -30.92 -15.74 -11.08
CA SER A 451 -32.25 -15.41 -10.50
C SER A 451 -33.21 -16.58 -10.43
#